data_c417ee793f3be27d4ecc6181b41af529
#
_entry.id   c417ee793f3be27d4ecc6181b41af529
#
_cell.length_a   1.000
_cell.length_b   1.000
_cell.length_c   1.000
_cell.angle_alpha   90.00
_cell.angle_beta   90.00
_cell.angle_gamma   90.00
#
_symmetry.space_group_name_H-M   'P 1'
#
loop_
_entity.id
_entity.type
_entity.pdbx_description
1 polymer ?
#
loop_
_entity_poly.entity_id
_entity_poly.type
_entity_poly.pdbx_seq_one_letter_code
_entity_poly.pdbx_strand_id
1 'polypeptide(L)'
;MVRIALDPTPYNNTVHLLDFPDLVARLGYEYLQLTPNPDFGRHFHYPKVDSDMIAKLKKRAKHAGVTITSVLPVQRFGGPEEHHVQAAIFNTTRYIQIAAELGAPVVNTEFSGRPEREEESEFAFYRAMEALIPVLEREGVQLNFDPHPDDFVEDGLEAWRIIRGLNTDQVGFVYVGSHTFHLGDRASTLLPEIGDRLGAVYTADTFDHHRSNGLRYITNPPGNAVRVHQHLNIGDGDVNWTELFGTLKRTGYLDRDDALIVSNVFAEDENADESSRFQLAKIKELIAAA
;
A
#
# COMPACT_ATOMS: atom_id res chain seq x y z
N MET A 1 1.23 19.87 -3.88
CA MET A 1 -0.10 19.38 -4.39
C MET A 1 -0.14 17.88 -4.13
N VAL A 2 -1.25 17.35 -3.60
CA VAL A 2 -1.42 15.93 -3.31
C VAL A 2 -1.26 15.08 -4.57
N ARG A 3 -0.45 14.04 -4.51
CA ARG A 3 -0.26 13.07 -5.59
C ARG A 3 -1.30 11.98 -5.47
N ILE A 4 -2.13 11.79 -6.49
CA ILE A 4 -3.13 10.71 -6.52
C ILE A 4 -2.63 9.66 -7.51
N ALA A 5 -2.16 8.53 -6.99
CA ALA A 5 -1.63 7.43 -7.78
C ALA A 5 -2.68 6.35 -8.02
N LEU A 6 -2.60 5.72 -9.18
CA LEU A 6 -3.35 4.50 -9.47
C LEU A 6 -2.56 3.28 -8.99
N ASP A 7 -3.21 2.38 -8.27
CA ASP A 7 -2.79 1.00 -8.11
C ASP A 7 -3.37 0.18 -9.28
N PRO A 8 -2.54 -0.36 -10.17
CA PRO A 8 -3.00 -1.04 -11.38
C PRO A 8 -3.34 -2.51 -11.17
N THR A 9 -3.48 -2.99 -9.93
CA THR A 9 -3.78 -4.41 -9.63
C THR A 9 -4.92 -5.01 -10.46
N PRO A 10 -6.05 -4.32 -10.72
CA PRO A 10 -7.12 -4.87 -11.56
C PRO A 10 -6.70 -5.18 -13.01
N TYR A 11 -5.62 -4.59 -13.47
CA TYR A 11 -5.13 -4.74 -14.85
C TYR A 11 -3.96 -5.70 -14.99
N ASN A 12 -3.48 -6.28 -13.90
CA ASN A 12 -2.26 -7.10 -13.88
C ASN A 12 -2.29 -8.33 -14.79
N ASN A 13 -3.47 -8.85 -15.13
CA ASN A 13 -3.65 -10.01 -16.00
C ASN A 13 -3.93 -9.64 -17.47
N THR A 14 -4.21 -8.36 -17.75
CA THR A 14 -4.69 -7.91 -19.07
C THR A 14 -3.79 -6.88 -19.72
N VAL A 15 -2.92 -6.22 -18.94
CA VAL A 15 -2.02 -5.16 -19.42
C VAL A 15 -0.58 -5.49 -19.06
N HIS A 16 0.34 -5.37 -20.02
CA HIS A 16 1.77 -5.57 -19.78
C HIS A 16 2.37 -4.41 -18.99
N LEU A 17 3.40 -4.70 -18.19
CA LEU A 17 4.09 -3.72 -17.34
C LEU A 17 4.47 -2.43 -18.08
N LEU A 18 4.99 -2.52 -19.29
CA LEU A 18 5.41 -1.35 -20.07
C LEU A 18 4.26 -0.51 -20.62
N ASP A 19 3.03 -1.01 -20.59
CA ASP A 19 1.84 -0.30 -21.06
C ASP A 19 1.05 0.36 -19.91
N PHE A 20 1.42 0.11 -18.66
CA PHE A 20 0.80 0.77 -17.50
C PHE A 20 0.88 2.30 -17.54
N PRO A 21 1.99 2.95 -17.94
CA PRO A 21 2.00 4.41 -18.04
C PRO A 21 0.93 4.97 -18.99
N ASP A 22 0.74 4.35 -20.14
CA ASP A 22 -0.28 4.78 -21.11
C ASP A 22 -1.70 4.52 -20.60
N LEU A 23 -1.93 3.40 -19.90
CA LEU A 23 -3.18 3.10 -19.20
C LEU A 23 -3.50 4.16 -18.14
N VAL A 24 -2.54 4.47 -17.27
CA VAL A 24 -2.68 5.45 -16.18
C VAL A 24 -3.05 6.82 -16.72
N ALA A 25 -2.35 7.29 -17.76
CA ALA A 25 -2.65 8.55 -18.45
C ALA A 25 -4.05 8.54 -19.09
N ARG A 26 -4.45 7.43 -19.74
CA ARG A 26 -5.79 7.27 -20.35
C ARG A 26 -6.92 7.32 -19.32
N LEU A 27 -6.66 6.86 -18.09
CA LEU A 27 -7.60 6.91 -16.98
C LEU A 27 -7.65 8.28 -16.28
N GLY A 28 -6.75 9.20 -16.64
CA GLY A 28 -6.71 10.57 -16.12
C GLY A 28 -5.84 10.74 -14.87
N TYR A 29 -5.05 9.73 -14.51
CA TYR A 29 -4.04 9.83 -13.45
C TYR A 29 -2.71 10.35 -14.00
N GLU A 30 -1.95 11.02 -13.13
CA GLU A 30 -0.58 11.49 -13.39
C GLU A 30 0.46 10.66 -12.62
N TYR A 31 0.01 9.81 -11.68
CA TYR A 31 0.88 9.06 -10.79
C TYR A 31 0.51 7.57 -10.79
N LEU A 32 1.54 6.74 -10.69
CA LEU A 32 1.46 5.28 -10.70
C LEU A 32 2.17 4.70 -9.49
N GLN A 33 1.53 3.77 -8.79
CA GLN A 33 2.19 2.82 -7.90
C GLN A 33 2.42 1.50 -8.62
N LEU A 34 3.63 0.96 -8.60
CA LEU A 34 3.88 -0.38 -9.13
C LEU A 34 3.55 -1.43 -8.06
N THR A 35 2.69 -2.35 -8.42
CA THR A 35 2.20 -3.44 -7.56
C THR A 35 2.67 -4.80 -8.05
N PRO A 36 2.47 -5.88 -7.28
CA PRO A 36 2.79 -7.23 -7.73
C PRO A 36 2.12 -7.53 -9.07
N ASN A 37 2.95 -7.90 -10.04
CA ASN A 37 2.55 -8.15 -11.42
C ASN A 37 3.42 -9.28 -11.99
N PRO A 38 2.92 -10.14 -12.89
CA PRO A 38 3.67 -11.24 -13.49
C PRO A 38 5.01 -10.85 -14.14
N ASP A 39 5.10 -9.63 -14.68
CA ASP A 39 6.29 -9.11 -15.36
C ASP A 39 7.22 -8.31 -14.45
N PHE A 40 6.70 -7.75 -13.34
CA PHE A 40 7.48 -6.97 -12.39
C PHE A 40 8.02 -7.81 -11.23
N GLY A 41 7.12 -8.44 -10.48
CA GLY A 41 7.42 -9.29 -9.33
C GLY A 41 6.13 -9.81 -8.70
N ARG A 42 6.15 -11.02 -8.20
CA ARG A 42 5.01 -11.64 -7.51
C ARG A 42 5.19 -11.54 -6.00
N HIS A 43 4.10 -11.71 -5.26
CA HIS A 43 4.14 -11.82 -3.80
C HIS A 43 5.19 -12.85 -3.36
N PHE A 44 6.00 -12.47 -2.38
CA PHE A 44 7.03 -13.31 -1.76
C PHE A 44 8.15 -13.78 -2.69
N HIS A 45 8.30 -13.16 -3.86
CA HIS A 45 9.32 -13.53 -4.83
C HIS A 45 10.29 -12.38 -5.11
N TYR A 46 11.46 -12.75 -5.60
CA TYR A 46 12.43 -11.81 -6.14
C TYR A 46 11.86 -11.11 -7.39
N PRO A 47 12.07 -9.80 -7.56
CA PRO A 47 11.59 -9.09 -8.73
C PRO A 47 12.27 -9.59 -10.01
N LYS A 48 11.52 -9.60 -11.10
CA LYS A 48 12.00 -10.11 -12.41
C LYS A 48 12.65 -9.04 -13.26
N VAL A 49 12.42 -7.77 -12.95
CA VAL A 49 12.89 -6.66 -13.78
C VAL A 49 14.39 -6.41 -13.62
N ASP A 50 15.06 -6.28 -14.73
CA ASP A 50 16.44 -5.83 -14.83
C ASP A 50 16.53 -4.33 -15.12
N SER A 51 17.76 -3.78 -15.17
CA SER A 51 17.98 -2.36 -15.41
C SER A 51 17.54 -1.92 -16.81
N ASP A 52 17.54 -2.82 -17.82
CA ASP A 52 17.04 -2.53 -19.17
C ASP A 52 15.51 -2.35 -19.16
N MET A 53 14.79 -3.23 -18.48
CA MET A 53 13.34 -3.12 -18.31
C MET A 53 12.98 -1.84 -17.53
N ILE A 54 13.74 -1.53 -16.46
CA ILE A 54 13.55 -0.30 -15.68
C ILE A 54 13.76 0.95 -16.55
N ALA A 55 14.80 0.96 -17.37
CA ALA A 55 15.05 2.08 -18.29
C ALA A 55 13.93 2.24 -19.33
N LYS A 56 13.40 1.14 -19.87
CA LYS A 56 12.24 1.16 -20.78
C LYS A 56 11.00 1.70 -20.08
N LEU A 57 10.71 1.24 -18.86
CA LEU A 57 9.56 1.70 -18.08
C LEU A 57 9.65 3.19 -17.77
N LYS A 58 10.81 3.70 -17.36
CA LYS A 58 11.06 5.14 -17.16
C LYS A 58 10.79 5.95 -18.42
N LYS A 59 11.26 5.45 -19.58
CA LYS A 59 11.04 6.11 -20.86
C LYS A 59 9.56 6.17 -21.22
N ARG A 60 8.82 5.07 -21.00
CA ARG A 60 7.36 5.00 -21.24
C ARG A 60 6.61 5.94 -20.29
N ALA A 61 6.93 5.94 -19.00
CA ALA A 61 6.33 6.82 -18.01
C ALA A 61 6.54 8.30 -18.39
N LYS A 62 7.77 8.68 -18.75
CA LYS A 62 8.08 10.04 -19.24
C LYS A 62 7.29 10.41 -20.50
N HIS A 63 7.14 9.49 -21.46
CA HIS A 63 6.39 9.73 -22.69
C HIS A 63 4.90 9.94 -22.42
N ALA A 64 4.33 9.17 -21.51
CA ALA A 64 2.93 9.26 -21.11
C ALA A 64 2.64 10.45 -20.15
N GLY A 65 3.65 11.15 -19.66
CA GLY A 65 3.50 12.21 -18.66
C GLY A 65 3.14 11.69 -17.27
N VAL A 66 3.49 10.43 -16.98
CA VAL A 66 3.18 9.75 -15.71
C VAL A 66 4.45 9.64 -14.85
N THR A 67 4.29 9.88 -13.54
CA THR A 67 5.35 9.71 -12.55
C THR A 67 5.09 8.44 -11.73
N ILE A 68 6.10 7.56 -11.62
CA ILE A 68 6.06 6.42 -10.72
C ILE A 68 6.43 6.94 -9.33
N THR A 69 5.47 6.89 -8.39
CA THR A 69 5.64 7.45 -7.03
C THR A 69 6.11 6.44 -6.02
N SER A 70 5.72 5.20 -6.19
CA SER A 70 5.97 4.13 -5.21
C SER A 70 5.99 2.76 -5.86
N VAL A 71 6.58 1.82 -5.12
CA VAL A 71 6.58 0.39 -5.44
C VAL A 71 5.95 -0.34 -4.25
N LEU A 72 5.07 -1.30 -4.51
CA LEU A 72 4.46 -2.13 -3.49
C LEU A 72 4.88 -3.60 -3.70
N PRO A 73 5.98 -4.08 -3.11
CA PRO A 73 6.25 -5.50 -2.97
C PRO A 73 5.52 -6.06 -1.74
N VAL A 74 5.12 -7.32 -1.77
CA VAL A 74 4.65 -8.04 -0.59
C VAL A 74 5.67 -9.12 -0.25
N GLN A 75 6.27 -9.02 0.95
CA GLN A 75 7.33 -9.91 1.42
C GLN A 75 7.05 -10.34 2.86
N ARG A 76 7.53 -11.51 3.27
CA ARG A 76 7.24 -12.07 4.60
C ARG A 76 8.20 -11.56 5.67
N PHE A 77 8.13 -10.27 6.00
CA PHE A 77 8.99 -9.65 7.02
C PHE A 77 8.76 -10.25 8.41
N GLY A 78 7.50 -10.49 8.77
CA GLY A 78 7.11 -11.15 10.01
C GLY A 78 7.02 -12.67 9.91
N GLY A 79 7.52 -13.29 8.84
CA GLY A 79 7.58 -14.75 8.73
C GLY A 79 8.58 -15.32 9.74
N PRO A 80 8.14 -16.08 10.77
CA PRO A 80 9.02 -16.47 11.88
C PRO A 80 10.09 -17.51 11.50
N GLU A 81 9.95 -18.15 10.35
CA GLU A 81 10.95 -19.09 9.84
C GLU A 81 12.15 -18.34 9.23
N GLU A 82 13.37 -18.74 9.60
CA GLU A 82 14.61 -18.07 9.18
C GLU A 82 14.71 -17.84 7.65
N HIS A 83 14.30 -18.84 6.87
CA HIS A 83 14.35 -18.70 5.40
C HIS A 83 13.37 -17.65 4.86
N HIS A 84 12.26 -17.38 5.55
CA HIS A 84 11.34 -16.28 5.19
C HIS A 84 11.97 -14.91 5.45
N VAL A 85 12.62 -14.74 6.59
CA VAL A 85 13.35 -13.50 6.94
C VAL A 85 14.45 -13.23 5.91
N GLN A 86 15.27 -14.24 5.61
CA GLN A 86 16.35 -14.10 4.65
C GLN A 86 15.84 -13.79 3.22
N ALA A 87 14.76 -14.45 2.80
CA ALA A 87 14.13 -14.16 1.52
C ALA A 87 13.55 -12.74 1.48
N ALA A 88 12.88 -12.30 2.54
CA ALA A 88 12.32 -10.94 2.64
C ALA A 88 13.43 -9.88 2.55
N ILE A 89 14.53 -10.04 3.28
CA ILE A 89 15.69 -9.14 3.23
C ILE A 89 16.26 -9.09 1.80
N PHE A 90 16.54 -10.26 1.21
CA PHE A 90 17.15 -10.36 -0.10
C PHE A 90 16.27 -9.74 -1.20
N ASN A 91 14.99 -10.08 -1.22
CA ASN A 91 14.03 -9.58 -2.20
C ASN A 91 13.82 -8.07 -2.05
N THR A 92 13.58 -7.60 -0.81
CA THR A 92 13.29 -6.19 -0.53
C THR A 92 14.49 -5.31 -0.82
N THR A 93 15.70 -5.77 -0.55
CA THR A 93 16.93 -5.05 -0.96
C THR A 93 16.88 -4.73 -2.46
N ARG A 94 16.48 -5.69 -3.30
CA ARG A 94 16.36 -5.43 -4.75
C ARG A 94 15.19 -4.50 -5.09
N TYR A 95 14.03 -4.61 -4.41
CA TYR A 95 12.91 -3.68 -4.61
C TYR A 95 13.26 -2.24 -4.23
N ILE A 96 14.02 -2.03 -3.15
CA ILE A 96 14.54 -0.71 -2.75
C ILE A 96 15.44 -0.14 -3.86
N GLN A 97 16.36 -0.94 -4.40
CA GLN A 97 17.23 -0.53 -5.51
C GLN A 97 16.43 -0.20 -6.77
N ILE A 98 15.41 -1.01 -7.10
CA ILE A 98 14.51 -0.75 -8.23
C ILE A 98 13.76 0.57 -8.03
N ALA A 99 13.26 0.84 -6.82
CA ALA A 99 12.61 2.09 -6.48
C ALA A 99 13.55 3.29 -6.70
N ALA A 100 14.79 3.20 -6.22
CA ALA A 100 15.82 4.21 -6.44
C ALA A 100 16.15 4.38 -7.94
N GLU A 101 16.35 3.28 -8.69
CA GLU A 101 16.60 3.32 -10.14
C GLU A 101 15.44 3.95 -10.91
N LEU A 102 14.18 3.71 -10.50
CA LEU A 102 12.99 4.32 -11.08
C LEU A 102 12.85 5.81 -10.73
N GLY A 103 13.48 6.26 -9.66
CA GLY A 103 13.26 7.58 -9.06
C GLY A 103 11.96 7.64 -8.26
N ALA A 104 11.44 6.50 -7.82
CA ALA A 104 10.31 6.37 -6.91
C ALA A 104 10.84 6.37 -5.46
N PRO A 105 10.57 7.42 -4.65
CA PRO A 105 11.20 7.56 -3.34
C PRO A 105 10.63 6.64 -2.27
N VAL A 106 9.59 5.88 -2.58
CA VAL A 106 8.77 5.16 -1.60
C VAL A 106 8.57 3.71 -2.00
N VAL A 107 8.74 2.82 -1.02
CA VAL A 107 8.28 1.43 -1.06
C VAL A 107 7.20 1.27 0.01
N ASN A 108 6.00 0.86 -0.37
CA ASN A 108 4.91 0.54 0.54
C ASN A 108 4.73 -0.96 0.62
N THR A 109 4.42 -1.50 1.79
CA THR A 109 4.26 -2.95 2.00
C THR A 109 3.44 -3.23 3.26
N GLU A 110 3.15 -4.49 3.50
CA GLU A 110 2.50 -5.02 4.70
C GLU A 110 3.53 -5.76 5.57
N PHE A 111 3.18 -6.00 6.85
CA PHE A 111 4.06 -6.71 7.78
C PHE A 111 4.24 -8.18 7.43
N SER A 112 3.19 -8.84 6.96
CA SER A 112 3.17 -10.22 6.44
C SER A 112 3.75 -11.25 7.42
N GLY A 113 3.26 -11.25 8.66
CA GLY A 113 3.61 -12.24 9.69
C GLY A 113 2.52 -13.28 9.91
N ARG A 114 2.54 -13.91 11.08
CA ARG A 114 1.58 -14.94 11.48
C ARG A 114 0.87 -14.56 12.76
N PRO A 115 -0.45 -14.35 12.74
CA PRO A 115 -1.20 -13.96 13.94
C PRO A 115 -1.13 -14.99 15.05
N GLU A 116 -1.03 -16.28 14.72
CA GLU A 116 -0.89 -17.36 15.71
C GLU A 116 0.51 -17.45 16.35
N ARG A 117 1.46 -16.66 15.86
CA ARG A 117 2.85 -16.61 16.34
C ARG A 117 3.35 -15.16 16.42
N GLU A 118 2.56 -14.30 17.04
CA GLU A 118 2.74 -12.86 17.07
C GLU A 118 4.14 -12.43 17.58
N GLU A 119 4.57 -12.90 18.75
CA GLU A 119 5.87 -12.55 19.32
C GLU A 119 7.05 -12.95 18.42
N GLU A 120 6.97 -14.13 17.81
CA GLU A 120 8.01 -14.60 16.90
C GLU A 120 8.01 -13.80 15.58
N SER A 121 6.83 -13.41 15.13
CA SER A 121 6.66 -12.59 13.93
C SER A 121 7.18 -11.16 14.15
N GLU A 122 6.89 -10.55 15.29
CA GLU A 122 7.44 -9.23 15.64
C GLU A 122 8.98 -9.30 15.74
N PHE A 123 9.52 -10.34 16.37
CA PHE A 123 10.97 -10.52 16.43
C PHE A 123 11.60 -10.70 15.04
N ALA A 124 10.97 -11.49 14.16
CA ALA A 124 11.42 -11.68 12.78
C ALA A 124 11.41 -10.35 12.00
N PHE A 125 10.35 -9.56 12.18
CA PHE A 125 10.23 -8.23 11.59
C PHE A 125 11.37 -7.30 12.00
N TYR A 126 11.68 -7.17 13.29
CA TYR A 126 12.79 -6.33 13.75
C TYR A 126 14.14 -6.77 13.18
N ARG A 127 14.38 -8.08 13.09
CA ARG A 127 15.60 -8.62 12.45
C ARG A 127 15.69 -8.27 10.96
N ALA A 128 14.56 -8.33 10.24
CA ALA A 128 14.53 -7.92 8.84
C ALA A 128 14.84 -6.43 8.70
N MET A 129 14.25 -5.59 9.56
CA MET A 129 14.47 -4.14 9.54
C MET A 129 15.90 -3.75 9.91
N GLU A 130 16.55 -4.43 10.86
CA GLU A 130 17.96 -4.21 11.18
C GLU A 130 18.86 -4.34 9.95
N ALA A 131 18.57 -5.30 9.06
CA ALA A 131 19.31 -5.49 7.83
C ALA A 131 18.93 -4.51 6.71
N LEU A 132 17.66 -4.06 6.66
CA LEU A 132 17.13 -3.23 5.57
C LEU A 132 17.33 -1.73 5.79
N ILE A 133 17.33 -1.24 7.03
CA ILE A 133 17.48 0.19 7.34
C ILE A 133 18.76 0.78 6.71
N PRO A 134 19.95 0.15 6.79
CA PRO A 134 21.14 0.66 6.13
C PRO A 134 21.03 0.71 4.60
N VAL A 135 20.20 -0.17 4.01
CA VAL A 135 19.94 -0.16 2.56
C VAL A 135 19.04 1.03 2.21
N LEU A 136 17.99 1.27 2.99
CA LEU A 136 17.07 2.41 2.80
C LEU A 136 17.81 3.75 2.89
N GLU A 137 18.67 3.90 3.89
CA GLU A 137 19.50 5.10 4.08
C GLU A 137 20.44 5.33 2.88
N ARG A 138 21.12 4.27 2.42
CA ARG A 138 22.05 4.35 1.29
C ARG A 138 21.35 4.72 -0.02
N GLU A 139 20.19 4.15 -0.27
CA GLU A 139 19.45 4.38 -1.52
C GLU A 139 18.54 5.62 -1.45
N GLY A 140 18.35 6.22 -0.28
CA GLY A 140 17.46 7.37 -0.07
C GLY A 140 15.99 7.03 -0.31
N VAL A 141 15.58 5.82 0.04
CA VAL A 141 14.21 5.30 -0.15
C VAL A 141 13.54 5.14 1.20
N GLN A 142 12.27 5.51 1.30
CA GLN A 142 11.43 5.28 2.47
C GLN A 142 10.66 3.96 2.32
N LEU A 143 10.57 3.16 3.38
CA LEU A 143 9.78 1.94 3.46
C LEU A 143 8.62 2.13 4.43
N ASN A 144 7.39 1.99 3.97
CA ASN A 144 6.20 2.17 4.80
C ASN A 144 5.42 0.88 4.92
N PHE A 145 4.87 0.64 6.10
CA PHE A 145 4.09 -0.55 6.42
C PHE A 145 2.64 -0.20 6.73
N ASP A 146 1.72 -1.04 6.28
CA ASP A 146 0.34 -1.04 6.72
C ASP A 146 0.02 -2.27 7.58
N PRO A 147 -0.79 -2.11 8.65
CA PRO A 147 -1.41 -3.23 9.32
C PRO A 147 -2.45 -3.88 8.40
N HIS A 148 -2.44 -5.19 8.32
CA HIS A 148 -3.28 -5.92 7.38
C HIS A 148 -4.15 -6.94 8.11
N PRO A 149 -5.43 -7.14 7.73
CA PRO A 149 -6.26 -8.22 8.26
C PRO A 149 -5.59 -9.59 8.15
N ASP A 150 -5.69 -10.37 9.20
CA ASP A 150 -5.08 -11.70 9.36
C ASP A 150 -3.52 -11.70 9.40
N ASP A 151 -2.91 -10.56 9.68
CA ASP A 151 -1.47 -10.45 9.97
C ASP A 151 -1.21 -10.53 11.50
N PHE A 152 0.05 -10.63 11.91
CA PHE A 152 0.42 -10.61 13.33
C PHE A 152 0.15 -9.25 13.99
N VAL A 153 0.04 -8.21 13.20
CA VAL A 153 -0.38 -6.89 13.64
C VAL A 153 -1.47 -6.34 12.72
N GLU A 154 -2.67 -6.19 13.25
CA GLU A 154 -3.83 -5.67 12.53
C GLU A 154 -4.27 -4.29 13.05
N ASP A 155 -4.00 -4.01 14.33
CA ASP A 155 -4.34 -2.76 14.99
C ASP A 155 -3.38 -1.63 14.57
N GLY A 156 -3.93 -0.47 14.18
CA GLY A 156 -3.13 0.64 13.68
C GLY A 156 -2.23 1.28 14.74
N LEU A 157 -2.66 1.35 16.01
CA LEU A 157 -1.83 1.89 17.09
C LEU A 157 -0.71 0.92 17.46
N GLU A 158 -0.99 -0.37 17.43
CA GLU A 158 0.01 -1.40 17.65
C GLU A 158 1.06 -1.43 16.53
N ALA A 159 0.63 -1.36 15.28
CA ALA A 159 1.52 -1.22 14.12
C ALA A 159 2.40 0.04 14.26
N TRP A 160 1.82 1.15 14.70
CA TRP A 160 2.58 2.37 14.94
C TRP A 160 3.59 2.20 16.09
N ARG A 161 3.25 1.48 17.17
CA ARG A 161 4.18 1.13 18.25
C ARG A 161 5.40 0.40 17.69
N ILE A 162 5.19 -0.61 16.85
CA ILE A 162 6.24 -1.42 16.23
C ILE A 162 7.14 -0.55 15.33
N ILE A 163 6.55 0.26 14.45
CA ILE A 163 7.28 1.14 13.54
C ILE A 163 8.11 2.17 14.32
N ARG A 164 7.51 2.80 15.33
CA ARG A 164 8.19 3.77 16.18
C ARG A 164 9.38 3.15 16.94
N GLY A 165 9.27 1.88 17.32
CA GLY A 165 10.34 1.12 17.99
C GLY A 165 11.61 0.96 17.15
N LEU A 166 11.54 1.10 15.83
CA LEU A 166 12.72 1.06 14.94
C LEU A 166 13.62 2.29 15.07
N ASN A 167 13.12 3.39 15.63
CA ASN A 167 13.87 4.63 15.87
C ASN A 167 14.63 5.14 14.62
N THR A 168 14.01 5.11 13.46
CA THR A 168 14.54 5.62 12.19
C THR A 168 13.46 6.36 11.42
N ASP A 169 13.81 7.38 10.65
CA ASP A 169 12.88 8.11 9.79
C ASP A 169 12.68 7.44 8.42
N GLN A 170 13.45 6.41 8.11
CA GLN A 170 13.36 5.67 6.85
C GLN A 170 12.17 4.71 6.79
N VAL A 171 11.54 4.41 7.93
CA VAL A 171 10.38 3.50 7.99
C VAL A 171 9.16 4.27 8.47
N GLY A 172 8.08 4.25 7.71
CA GLY A 172 6.84 4.98 7.95
C GLY A 172 5.61 4.07 7.96
N PHE A 173 4.46 4.71 8.00
CA PHE A 173 3.15 4.08 8.08
C PHE A 173 2.35 4.30 6.80
N VAL A 174 1.62 3.28 6.35
CA VAL A 174 0.57 3.40 5.33
C VAL A 174 -0.78 3.26 6.02
N TYR A 175 -1.66 4.22 5.83
CA TYR A 175 -3.04 4.09 6.26
C TYR A 175 -3.90 3.52 5.13
N VAL A 176 -4.52 2.38 5.37
CA VAL A 176 -5.44 1.73 4.43
C VAL A 176 -6.83 1.71 5.04
N GLY A 177 -7.77 2.44 4.45
CA GLY A 177 -9.12 2.57 5.00
C GLY A 177 -9.83 1.24 5.22
N SER A 178 -9.65 0.29 4.32
CA SER A 178 -10.27 -1.04 4.40
C SER A 178 -9.61 -2.00 5.39
N HIS A 179 -8.40 -1.71 5.91
CA HIS A 179 -7.66 -2.62 6.79
C HIS A 179 -7.93 -2.38 8.27
N THR A 180 -7.67 -1.17 8.75
CA THR A 180 -7.80 -0.82 10.19
C THR A 180 -9.26 -0.63 10.62
N PHE A 181 -10.15 -0.38 9.68
CA PHE A 181 -11.58 -0.17 9.91
C PHE A 181 -12.23 -1.28 10.76
N HIS A 182 -11.84 -2.53 10.55
CA HIS A 182 -12.43 -3.71 11.21
C HIS A 182 -12.22 -3.75 12.73
N LEU A 183 -11.21 -3.07 13.23
CA LEU A 183 -10.90 -2.99 14.67
C LEU A 183 -11.46 -1.72 15.33
N GLY A 184 -12.22 -0.93 14.57
CA GLY A 184 -12.80 0.32 15.04
C GLY A 184 -11.80 1.47 15.12
N ASP A 185 -10.66 1.37 14.47
CA ASP A 185 -9.68 2.44 14.39
C ASP A 185 -10.29 3.67 13.74
N ARG A 186 -10.17 4.79 14.45
CA ARG A 186 -10.60 6.08 13.94
C ARG A 186 -9.41 6.83 13.39
N ALA A 187 -9.52 7.26 12.14
CA ALA A 187 -8.52 8.12 11.53
C ALA A 187 -8.19 9.34 12.40
N SER A 188 -9.20 9.89 13.10
CA SER A 188 -9.06 11.06 13.97
C SER A 188 -8.21 10.84 15.23
N THR A 189 -7.99 9.59 15.63
CA THR A 189 -7.11 9.23 16.76
C THR A 189 -5.76 8.73 16.30
N LEU A 190 -5.73 7.89 15.26
CA LEU A 190 -4.51 7.24 14.77
C LEU A 190 -3.59 8.22 14.01
N LEU A 191 -4.12 8.97 13.05
CA LEU A 191 -3.27 9.79 12.17
C LEU A 191 -2.51 10.92 12.90
N PRO A 192 -3.07 11.61 13.94
CA PRO A 192 -2.29 12.56 14.72
C PRO A 192 -1.11 11.94 15.47
N GLU A 193 -1.21 10.66 15.89
CA GLU A 193 -0.11 9.96 16.57
C GLU A 193 1.01 9.58 15.59
N ILE A 194 0.66 9.26 14.35
CA ILE A 194 1.63 8.91 13.29
C ILE A 194 2.36 10.18 12.81
N GLY A 195 1.65 11.29 12.65
CA GLY A 195 2.21 12.58 12.26
C GLY A 195 2.94 12.53 10.92
N ASP A 196 4.18 13.05 10.90
CA ASP A 196 5.01 13.16 9.69
C ASP A 196 5.46 11.80 9.12
N ARG A 197 5.31 10.72 9.89
CA ARG A 197 5.66 9.36 9.45
C ARG A 197 4.55 8.69 8.62
N LEU A 198 3.44 9.37 8.36
CA LEU A 198 2.42 8.92 7.41
C LEU A 198 2.96 9.07 5.98
N GLY A 199 3.33 7.94 5.37
CA GLY A 199 3.95 7.91 4.05
C GLY A 199 2.94 7.84 2.90
N ALA A 200 1.83 7.12 3.09
CA ALA A 200 0.77 7.00 2.09
C ALA A 200 -0.60 6.74 2.72
N VAL A 201 -1.66 7.07 1.98
CA VAL A 201 -3.04 6.76 2.31
C VAL A 201 -3.68 6.01 1.15
N TYR A 202 -4.22 4.83 1.41
CA TYR A 202 -4.90 4.03 0.41
C TYR A 202 -6.41 4.16 0.54
N THR A 203 -7.06 4.44 -0.56
CA THR A 203 -8.49 4.69 -0.61
C THR A 203 -9.24 3.48 -1.18
N ALA A 204 -9.43 2.49 -0.34
CA ALA A 204 -10.31 1.36 -0.59
C ALA A 204 -11.37 1.32 0.50
N ASP A 205 -12.63 1.10 0.11
CA ASP A 205 -13.74 0.97 1.05
C ASP A 205 -13.98 -0.51 1.41
N THR A 206 -14.67 -0.74 2.51
CA THR A 206 -15.02 -2.08 2.98
C THR A 206 -16.29 -2.02 3.85
N PHE A 207 -17.03 -3.14 3.91
CA PHE A 207 -18.12 -3.28 4.85
C PHE A 207 -17.62 -3.62 6.26
N ASP A 208 -18.37 -3.23 7.26
CA ASP A 208 -18.23 -3.76 8.60
C ASP A 208 -18.41 -5.28 8.56
N HIS A 209 -17.35 -6.02 8.91
CA HIS A 209 -17.35 -7.49 8.84
C HIS A 209 -18.40 -8.13 9.77
N HIS A 210 -18.84 -7.45 10.82
CA HIS A 210 -19.92 -7.91 11.69
C HIS A 210 -21.30 -7.85 11.02
N ARG A 211 -21.45 -7.03 9.98
CA ARG A 211 -22.67 -6.87 9.18
C ARG A 211 -22.63 -7.61 7.85
N SER A 212 -21.44 -7.97 7.40
CA SER A 212 -21.24 -8.56 6.08
C SER A 212 -21.34 -10.07 6.13
N ASN A 213 -22.28 -10.63 5.40
CA ASN A 213 -22.39 -12.07 5.17
C ASN A 213 -21.82 -12.49 3.83
N GLY A 214 -21.42 -11.56 3.03
CA GLY A 214 -21.05 -11.83 1.64
C GLY A 214 -19.78 -11.15 1.26
N LEU A 215 -19.12 -11.78 0.45
CA LEU A 215 -17.77 -11.55 0.18
C LEU A 215 -17.52 -11.56 -1.28
N ARG A 216 -17.07 -10.43 -1.77
CA ARG A 216 -16.66 -10.34 -3.15
C ARG A 216 -15.32 -11.02 -3.39
N TYR A 217 -14.40 -10.91 -2.43
CA TYR A 217 -13.00 -11.34 -2.61
C TYR A 217 -12.51 -12.33 -1.57
N ILE A 218 -13.20 -12.42 -0.44
CA ILE A 218 -12.90 -13.38 0.61
C ILE A 218 -14.11 -14.28 0.79
N THR A 219 -13.95 -15.56 0.55
CA THR A 219 -15.01 -16.53 0.77
C THR A 219 -14.94 -17.05 2.19
N ASN A 220 -15.91 -16.71 3.02
CA ASN A 220 -16.07 -17.31 4.33
C ASN A 220 -16.66 -18.71 4.19
N PRO A 221 -16.01 -19.74 4.70
CA PRO A 221 -16.67 -21.00 4.89
C PRO A 221 -17.90 -20.83 5.79
N PRO A 222 -19.03 -21.51 5.51
CA PRO A 222 -20.20 -21.45 6.37
C PRO A 222 -19.86 -21.74 7.84
N GLY A 223 -20.30 -20.88 8.74
CA GLY A 223 -20.09 -21.03 10.18
C GLY A 223 -18.74 -20.53 10.74
N ASN A 224 -17.85 -20.01 9.90
CA ASN A 224 -16.62 -19.37 10.38
C ASN A 224 -16.80 -17.86 10.42
N ALA A 225 -16.38 -17.25 11.54
CA ALA A 225 -16.19 -15.81 11.62
C ALA A 225 -14.85 -15.47 10.93
N VAL A 226 -14.91 -15.05 9.70
CA VAL A 226 -13.74 -14.53 8.98
C VAL A 226 -13.86 -13.03 8.90
N ARG A 227 -12.77 -12.31 9.08
CA ARG A 227 -12.75 -10.87 8.85
C ARG A 227 -12.86 -10.59 7.36
N VAL A 228 -13.79 -9.72 7.03
CA VAL A 228 -14.02 -9.33 5.65
C VAL A 228 -13.11 -8.18 5.34
N HIS A 229 -12.26 -8.40 4.37
CA HIS A 229 -11.38 -7.40 3.84
C HIS A 229 -11.71 -7.25 2.35
N GLN A 230 -12.15 -6.08 1.97
CA GLN A 230 -12.55 -5.75 0.61
C GLN A 230 -11.89 -4.44 0.19
N HIS A 231 -11.70 -4.28 -1.10
CA HIS A 231 -11.19 -3.04 -1.72
C HIS A 231 -12.27 -2.52 -2.68
N LEU A 232 -13.30 -1.91 -2.10
CA LEU A 232 -14.44 -1.37 -2.83
C LEU A 232 -14.20 0.09 -3.24
N ASN A 233 -15.06 0.62 -4.10
CA ASN A 233 -15.10 2.05 -4.39
C ASN A 233 -15.47 2.85 -3.13
N ILE A 234 -14.96 4.08 -3.03
CA ILE A 234 -15.34 5.03 -1.99
C ILE A 234 -16.86 5.23 -1.98
N GLY A 235 -17.48 4.94 -0.84
CA GLY A 235 -18.90 5.07 -0.62
C GLY A 235 -19.71 3.79 -0.84
N ASP A 236 -19.09 2.71 -1.28
CA ASP A 236 -19.76 1.40 -1.42
C ASP A 236 -19.69 0.57 -0.13
N GLY A 237 -18.92 1.03 0.88
CA GLY A 237 -18.76 0.40 2.18
C GLY A 237 -19.15 1.31 3.34
N ASP A 238 -18.55 1.08 4.49
CA ASP A 238 -18.86 1.74 5.76
C ASP A 238 -17.71 2.65 6.28
N VAL A 239 -16.62 2.82 5.52
CA VAL A 239 -15.49 3.68 5.93
C VAL A 239 -15.91 5.15 5.98
N ASN A 240 -15.56 5.85 7.06
CA ASN A 240 -15.90 7.27 7.23
C ASN A 240 -14.91 8.17 6.49
N TRP A 241 -15.10 8.34 5.20
CA TRP A 241 -14.25 9.15 4.32
C TRP A 241 -14.20 10.63 4.72
N THR A 242 -15.31 11.19 5.19
CA THR A 242 -15.35 12.59 5.66
C THR A 242 -14.45 12.80 6.88
N GLU A 243 -14.48 11.87 7.82
CA GLU A 243 -13.60 11.92 9.00
C GLU A 243 -12.12 11.74 8.57
N LEU A 244 -11.85 10.80 7.70
CA LEU A 244 -10.48 10.54 7.21
C LEU A 244 -9.88 11.79 6.55
N PHE A 245 -10.54 12.32 5.51
CA PHE A 245 -10.00 13.47 4.77
C PHE A 245 -9.98 14.74 5.62
N GLY A 246 -10.98 14.97 6.47
CA GLY A 246 -10.96 16.05 7.46
C GLY A 246 -9.80 15.94 8.44
N THR A 247 -9.42 14.71 8.82
CA THR A 247 -8.24 14.48 9.68
C THR A 247 -6.94 14.71 8.92
N LEU A 248 -6.81 14.21 7.71
CA LEU A 248 -5.65 14.46 6.85
C LEU A 248 -5.41 15.96 6.64
N LYS A 249 -6.47 16.76 6.51
CA LYS A 249 -6.36 18.21 6.45
C LYS A 249 -5.90 18.82 7.77
N ARG A 250 -6.54 18.44 8.88
CA ARG A 250 -6.19 18.97 10.23
C ARG A 250 -4.75 18.64 10.65
N THR A 251 -4.22 17.47 10.24
CA THR A 251 -2.81 17.06 10.50
C THR A 251 -1.82 17.69 9.52
N GLY A 252 -2.27 18.43 8.54
CA GLY A 252 -1.43 19.06 7.52
C GLY A 252 -0.94 18.11 6.43
N TYR A 253 -1.37 16.84 6.43
CA TYR A 253 -0.93 15.86 5.43
C TYR A 253 -1.26 16.29 4.00
N LEU A 254 -2.46 16.81 3.76
CA LEU A 254 -2.88 17.24 2.41
C LEU A 254 -2.12 18.48 1.89
N ASP A 255 -1.42 19.18 2.76
CA ASP A 255 -0.62 20.36 2.39
C ASP A 255 0.87 20.02 2.13
N ARG A 256 1.28 18.78 2.38
CA ARG A 256 2.65 18.31 2.15
C ARG A 256 2.95 18.16 0.65
N ASP A 257 4.19 18.44 0.25
CA ASP A 257 4.64 18.26 -1.15
C ASP A 257 4.80 16.78 -1.55
N ASP A 258 4.99 15.91 -0.56
CA ASP A 258 5.14 14.47 -0.73
C ASP A 258 3.87 13.67 -0.44
N ALA A 259 2.74 14.34 -0.10
CA ALA A 259 1.47 13.67 0.17
C ALA A 259 1.07 12.71 -0.97
N LEU A 260 0.87 11.44 -0.63
CA LEU A 260 0.54 10.37 -1.56
C LEU A 260 -0.77 9.69 -1.18
N ILE A 261 -1.76 9.79 -2.05
CA ILE A 261 -3.01 9.03 -1.94
C ILE A 261 -3.02 8.01 -3.08
N VAL A 262 -3.29 6.75 -2.76
CA VAL A 262 -3.33 5.66 -3.73
C VAL A 262 -4.77 5.18 -3.89
N SER A 263 -5.27 5.22 -5.11
CA SER A 263 -6.52 4.57 -5.50
C SER A 263 -6.26 3.05 -5.58
N ASN A 264 -6.75 2.32 -4.57
CA ASN A 264 -6.42 0.91 -4.35
C ASN A 264 -7.70 0.06 -4.32
N VAL A 265 -8.43 0.02 -5.44
CA VAL A 265 -9.69 -0.71 -5.59
C VAL A 265 -9.47 -1.95 -6.43
N PHE A 266 -9.92 -3.10 -5.95
CA PHE A 266 -9.89 -4.36 -6.66
C PHE A 266 -11.25 -4.63 -7.30
N ALA A 267 -11.61 -3.77 -8.26
CA ALA A 267 -12.82 -3.97 -9.06
C ALA A 267 -12.69 -5.20 -9.96
N GLU A 268 -13.82 -5.77 -10.32
CA GLU A 268 -13.87 -6.81 -11.34
C GLU A 268 -13.35 -6.27 -12.67
N ASP A 269 -12.72 -7.12 -13.47
CA ASP A 269 -12.00 -6.71 -14.69
C ASP A 269 -12.88 -5.88 -15.65
N GLU A 270 -14.14 -6.21 -15.79
CA GLU A 270 -15.09 -5.48 -16.63
C GLU A 270 -15.40 -4.06 -16.16
N ASN A 271 -15.23 -3.78 -14.88
CA ASN A 271 -15.52 -2.49 -14.26
C ASN A 271 -14.27 -1.66 -13.92
N ALA A 272 -13.08 -2.19 -14.17
CA ALA A 272 -11.83 -1.60 -13.71
C ALA A 272 -11.63 -0.14 -14.18
N ASP A 273 -11.91 0.15 -15.45
CA ASP A 273 -11.79 1.50 -16.01
C ASP A 273 -12.78 2.49 -15.38
N GLU A 274 -14.03 2.07 -15.20
CA GLU A 274 -15.08 2.88 -14.57
C GLU A 274 -14.75 3.16 -13.10
N SER A 275 -14.43 2.12 -12.33
CA SER A 275 -14.00 2.23 -10.94
C SER A 275 -12.79 3.15 -10.78
N SER A 276 -11.76 3.00 -11.62
CA SER A 276 -10.56 3.84 -11.54
C SER A 276 -10.88 5.32 -11.76
N ARG A 277 -11.71 5.65 -12.75
CA ARG A 277 -12.13 7.04 -13.01
C ARG A 277 -13.01 7.60 -11.90
N PHE A 278 -13.93 6.79 -11.39
CA PHE A 278 -14.80 7.15 -10.28
C PHE A 278 -13.98 7.47 -9.02
N GLN A 279 -13.03 6.59 -8.67
CA GLN A 279 -12.13 6.79 -7.53
C GLN A 279 -11.34 8.10 -7.64
N LEU A 280 -10.75 8.37 -8.80
CA LEU A 280 -10.01 9.61 -9.02
C LEU A 280 -10.89 10.86 -8.78
N ALA A 281 -12.12 10.83 -9.29
CA ALA A 281 -13.07 11.94 -9.12
C ALA A 281 -13.46 12.09 -7.65
N LYS A 282 -13.75 10.99 -6.95
CA LYS A 282 -14.13 10.98 -5.53
C LYS A 282 -13.00 11.46 -4.62
N ILE A 283 -11.78 11.02 -4.85
CA ILE A 283 -10.61 11.49 -4.07
C ILE A 283 -10.44 13.01 -4.24
N LYS A 284 -10.54 13.53 -5.47
CA LYS A 284 -10.47 14.97 -5.73
C LYS A 284 -11.60 15.76 -5.05
N GLU A 285 -12.83 15.22 -5.06
CA GLU A 285 -13.97 15.79 -4.34
C GLU A 285 -13.72 15.87 -2.82
N LEU A 286 -13.25 14.77 -2.22
CA LEU A 286 -12.96 14.70 -0.78
C LEU A 286 -11.82 15.64 -0.37
N ILE A 287 -10.76 15.75 -1.17
CA ILE A 287 -9.68 16.72 -0.94
C ILE A 287 -10.22 18.16 -0.97
N ALA A 288 -11.11 18.47 -1.93
CA ALA A 288 -11.67 19.81 -2.08
C ALA A 288 -12.66 20.16 -0.98
N ALA A 289 -13.31 19.16 -0.36
CA ALA A 289 -14.28 19.34 0.72
C ALA A 289 -13.62 19.38 2.12
N ALA A 290 -12.39 18.96 2.26
CA ALA A 290 -11.62 18.96 3.51
C ALA A 290 -10.97 20.34 3.77
#